data_49af1d92b8285d66875a69a633a104c4
#
_entry.id   49af1d92b8285d66875a69a633a104c4
#
_cell.length_a   1.000
_cell.length_b   1.000
_cell.length_c   1.000
_cell.angle_alpha   90.00
_cell.angle_beta   90.00
_cell.angle_gamma   90.00
#
_symmetry.space_group_name_H-M   'P 1'
#
loop_
_entity.id
_entity.type
_entity.pdbx_description
1 polymer ?
#
loop_
_entity_poly.entity_id
_entity_poly.type
_entity_poly.pdbx_seq_one_letter_code
_entity_poly.pdbx_strand_id
1 'polypeptide(L)'
;LPQGQRYRITTSKGIILIATDVNGTPGSSLAFDSLVTAGYYNGKAFHRMVPNFVVQGGCPRGDGYGGMDWTLRTEIGRKLFTAGSVGLASAGRDTESCQFFITHSATPHLDGRYTRFGEVVEGMDVVWRLQVGDVMISVERSD
;
A
#
# COMPACT_ATOMS: atom_id res chain seq x y z
N LEU A 1 -11.12 -12.43 6.67
CA LEU A 1 -10.42 -12.42 5.37
C LEU A 1 -9.51 -13.64 5.26
N PRO A 2 -9.46 -14.29 4.10
CA PRO A 2 -8.50 -15.36 3.87
C PRO A 2 -7.07 -14.81 3.74
N GLN A 3 -6.08 -15.61 4.16
CA GLN A 3 -4.69 -15.25 3.92
C GLN A 3 -4.44 -15.11 2.41
N GLY A 4 -3.73 -14.05 2.03
CA GLY A 4 -3.44 -13.78 0.63
C GLY A 4 -4.62 -13.18 -0.14
N GLN A 5 -5.56 -12.55 0.55
CA GLN A 5 -6.65 -11.83 -0.13
C GLN A 5 -6.06 -10.89 -1.16
N ARG A 6 -6.54 -10.97 -2.39
CA ARG A 6 -6.02 -10.19 -3.51
C ARG A 6 -6.85 -8.98 -3.81
N TYR A 7 -6.20 -7.95 -4.34
CA TYR A 7 -6.83 -6.71 -4.77
C TYR A 7 -6.26 -6.29 -6.12
N ARG A 8 -7.15 -5.77 -6.97
CA ARG A 8 -6.76 -5.20 -8.25
C ARG A 8 -6.74 -3.69 -8.14
N ILE A 9 -5.58 -3.10 -8.40
CA ILE A 9 -5.40 -1.64 -8.45
C ILE A 9 -5.29 -1.27 -9.92
N THR A 10 -6.33 -0.62 -10.44
CA THR A 10 -6.33 -0.10 -11.81
C THR A 10 -5.81 1.33 -11.78
N THR A 11 -4.69 1.56 -12.43
CA THR A 11 -4.01 2.87 -12.42
C THR A 11 -3.98 3.49 -13.80
N SER A 12 -3.57 4.76 -13.86
CA SER A 12 -3.34 5.47 -15.14
C SER A 12 -2.26 4.82 -16.00
N LYS A 13 -1.42 3.96 -15.44
CA LYS A 13 -0.33 3.28 -16.16
C LYS A 13 -0.60 1.80 -16.41
N GLY A 14 -1.65 1.24 -15.84
CA GLY A 14 -2.01 -0.17 -15.98
C GLY A 14 -2.49 -0.78 -14.67
N ILE A 15 -2.58 -2.11 -14.65
CA ILE A 15 -3.15 -2.87 -13.54
C ILE A 15 -2.04 -3.48 -12.69
N ILE A 16 -2.21 -3.39 -11.37
CA ILE A 16 -1.36 -4.02 -10.36
C ILE A 16 -2.23 -4.95 -9.54
N LEU A 17 -1.78 -6.18 -9.32
CA LEU A 17 -2.41 -7.11 -8.39
C LEU A 17 -1.54 -7.24 -7.16
N ILE A 18 -2.14 -7.08 -6.00
CA ILE A 18 -1.47 -7.28 -4.71
C ILE A 18 -2.16 -8.36 -3.91
N ALA A 19 -1.42 -9.01 -3.00
CA ALA A 19 -1.96 -9.96 -2.03
C ALA A 19 -1.58 -9.49 -0.63
N THR A 20 -2.51 -9.59 0.31
CA THR A 20 -2.29 -9.12 1.69
C THR A 20 -1.87 -10.24 2.62
N ASP A 21 -1.04 -9.93 3.62
CA ASP A 21 -0.59 -10.84 4.65
C ASP A 21 -1.52 -10.75 5.86
N VAL A 22 -2.70 -11.34 5.73
CA VAL A 22 -3.75 -11.25 6.76
C VAL A 22 -3.30 -11.87 8.09
N ASN A 23 -2.58 -12.99 8.02
CA ASN A 23 -2.12 -13.66 9.23
C ASN A 23 -1.02 -12.88 9.97
N GLY A 24 -0.11 -12.25 9.23
CA GLY A 24 1.00 -11.49 9.81
C GLY A 24 0.60 -10.07 10.22
N THR A 25 -0.35 -9.46 9.51
CA THR A 25 -0.78 -8.09 9.74
C THR A 25 -2.31 -7.98 9.69
N PRO A 26 -3.01 -8.60 10.67
CA PRO A 26 -4.48 -8.69 10.61
C PRO A 26 -5.18 -7.33 10.70
N GLY A 27 -4.71 -6.43 11.55
CA GLY A 27 -5.32 -5.12 11.71
C GLY A 27 -5.17 -4.26 10.46
N SER A 28 -3.97 -4.21 9.89
CA SER A 28 -3.68 -3.46 8.67
C SER A 28 -4.42 -4.03 7.47
N SER A 29 -4.46 -5.35 7.35
CA SER A 29 -5.16 -6.04 6.26
C SER A 29 -6.65 -5.77 6.31
N LEU A 30 -7.26 -5.82 7.49
CA LEU A 30 -8.69 -5.56 7.65
C LEU A 30 -9.03 -4.09 7.38
N ALA A 31 -8.20 -3.15 7.84
CA ALA A 31 -8.38 -1.73 7.60
C ALA A 31 -8.29 -1.41 6.10
N PHE A 32 -7.30 -1.98 5.41
CA PHE A 32 -7.16 -1.81 3.97
C PHE A 32 -8.40 -2.35 3.24
N ASP A 33 -8.85 -3.55 3.59
CA ASP A 33 -10.05 -4.13 3.01
C ASP A 33 -11.28 -3.26 3.20
N SER A 34 -11.47 -2.71 4.40
CA SER A 34 -12.59 -1.82 4.69
C SER A 34 -12.57 -0.56 3.82
N LEU A 35 -11.39 0.03 3.63
CA LEU A 35 -11.24 1.20 2.76
C LEU A 35 -11.50 0.84 1.29
N VAL A 36 -11.03 -0.31 0.84
CA VAL A 36 -11.29 -0.79 -0.54
C VAL A 36 -12.78 -0.99 -0.77
N THR A 37 -13.45 -1.69 0.14
CA THR A 37 -14.89 -1.97 -0.03
C THR A 37 -15.75 -0.72 0.07
N ALA A 38 -15.29 0.30 0.77
CA ALA A 38 -15.95 1.61 0.84
C ALA A 38 -15.66 2.49 -0.39
N GLY A 39 -14.80 2.05 -1.30
CA GLY A 39 -14.42 2.83 -2.48
C GLY A 39 -13.49 3.98 -2.18
N TYR A 40 -12.85 3.99 -1.03
CA TYR A 40 -12.01 5.11 -0.57
C TYR A 40 -10.88 5.44 -1.53
N TYR A 41 -10.18 4.41 -2.04
CA TYR A 41 -9.00 4.62 -2.89
C TYR A 41 -9.33 5.04 -4.32
N ASN A 42 -10.57 4.92 -4.74
CA ASN A 42 -10.96 5.28 -6.10
C ASN A 42 -10.75 6.78 -6.34
N GLY A 43 -9.96 7.11 -7.34
CA GLY A 43 -9.61 8.48 -7.67
C GLY A 43 -8.45 9.08 -6.84
N LYS A 44 -7.86 8.34 -5.92
CA LYS A 44 -6.74 8.84 -5.13
C LYS A 44 -5.44 8.77 -5.93
N ALA A 45 -4.61 9.80 -5.77
CA ALA A 45 -3.35 9.93 -6.50
C ALA A 45 -2.19 9.27 -5.76
N PHE A 46 -1.17 8.91 -6.54
CA PHE A 46 0.16 8.66 -6.00
C PHE A 46 0.85 10.01 -5.87
N HIS A 47 1.01 10.49 -4.65
CA HIS A 47 1.50 11.84 -4.35
C HIS A 47 3.02 11.92 -4.15
N ARG A 48 3.69 10.76 -4.03
CA ARG A 48 5.13 10.70 -3.79
C ARG A 48 5.72 9.52 -4.55
N MET A 49 6.86 9.76 -5.20
CA MET A 49 7.64 8.71 -5.84
C MET A 49 9.12 9.04 -5.67
N VAL A 50 9.88 8.08 -5.16
CA VAL A 50 11.33 8.17 -5.04
C VAL A 50 11.92 7.07 -5.91
N PRO A 51 12.67 7.39 -6.99
CA PRO A 51 13.20 6.39 -7.90
C PRO A 51 14.03 5.34 -7.17
N ASN A 52 13.84 4.08 -7.56
CA ASN A 52 14.51 2.92 -6.97
C ASN A 52 14.23 2.72 -5.48
N PHE A 53 13.18 3.34 -4.97
CA PHE A 53 12.79 3.22 -3.56
C PHE A 53 11.30 2.88 -3.45
N VAL A 54 10.42 3.87 -3.52
CA VAL A 54 8.98 3.67 -3.30
C VAL A 54 8.12 4.57 -4.18
N VAL A 55 6.87 4.13 -4.40
CA VAL A 55 5.77 4.99 -4.82
C VAL A 55 4.69 4.92 -3.75
N GLN A 56 4.12 6.06 -3.38
CA GLN A 56 3.22 6.20 -2.22
C GLN A 56 1.93 6.94 -2.62
N GLY A 57 0.82 6.45 -2.11
CA GLY A 57 -0.49 7.04 -2.40
C GLY A 57 -1.51 6.79 -1.30
N GLY A 58 -2.76 7.19 -1.57
CA GLY A 58 -3.89 6.98 -0.66
C GLY A 58 -4.13 8.13 0.32
N CYS A 59 -3.41 9.26 0.19
CA CYS A 59 -3.64 10.42 1.03
C CYS A 59 -4.96 11.12 0.65
N PRO A 60 -5.87 11.40 1.63
CA PRO A 60 -7.13 12.07 1.31
C PRO A 60 -6.94 13.51 0.81
N ARG A 61 -5.86 14.18 1.21
CA ARG A 61 -5.51 15.53 0.74
C ARG A 61 -4.66 15.53 -0.52
N GLY A 62 -4.03 14.39 -0.87
CA GLY A 62 -3.16 14.29 -2.02
C GLY A 62 -1.77 14.91 -1.84
N ASP A 63 -1.41 15.35 -0.62
CA ASP A 63 -0.14 16.04 -0.33
C ASP A 63 0.77 15.29 0.65
N GLY A 64 0.32 14.13 1.14
CA GLY A 64 1.06 13.31 2.09
C GLY A 64 0.81 13.64 3.56
N TYR A 65 0.11 14.72 3.85
CA TYR A 65 -0.17 15.15 5.23
C TYR A 65 -1.58 14.78 5.70
N GLY A 66 -2.41 14.24 4.81
CA GLY A 66 -3.75 13.79 5.17
C GLY A 66 -3.76 12.37 5.69
N GLY A 67 -4.78 12.04 6.47
CA GLY A 67 -5.04 10.69 6.98
C GLY A 67 -6.48 10.58 7.44
N MET A 68 -6.87 9.40 7.90
CA MET A 68 -8.16 9.19 8.53
C MET A 68 -8.11 9.77 9.96
N ASP A 69 -9.27 9.84 10.61
CA ASP A 69 -9.37 10.27 12.01
C ASP A 69 -9.01 9.16 13.01
N TRP A 70 -8.43 8.08 12.52
CA TRP A 70 -7.96 6.94 13.30
C TRP A 70 -6.55 6.55 12.84
N THR A 71 -5.82 5.87 13.72
CA THR A 71 -4.51 5.29 13.41
C THR A 71 -4.49 3.82 13.77
N LEU A 72 -3.54 3.10 13.17
CA LEU A 72 -3.31 1.68 13.40
C LEU A 72 -2.02 1.49 14.18
N ARG A 73 -1.94 0.37 14.89
CA ARG A 73 -0.67 -0.07 15.48
C ARG A 73 0.26 -0.55 14.38
N THR A 74 1.54 -0.30 14.55
CA THR A 74 2.57 -0.88 13.70
C THR A 74 2.59 -2.39 13.92
N GLU A 75 2.42 -3.13 12.84
CA GLU A 75 2.45 -4.60 12.87
C GLU A 75 3.72 -5.10 12.21
N ILE A 76 4.63 -5.67 13.01
CA ILE A 76 5.89 -6.19 12.49
C ILE A 76 5.74 -7.69 12.28
N GLY A 77 5.66 -8.09 11.02
CA GLY A 77 5.60 -9.49 10.62
C GLY A 77 7.00 -10.06 10.39
N ARG A 78 7.04 -11.31 9.92
CA ARG A 78 8.29 -12.01 9.63
C ARG A 78 8.82 -11.73 8.22
N LYS A 79 7.99 -11.18 7.34
CA LYS A 79 8.36 -10.93 5.95
C LYS A 79 9.16 -9.64 5.83
N LEU A 80 10.19 -9.69 5.01
CA LEU A 80 11.09 -8.57 4.78
C LEU A 80 10.63 -7.73 3.58
N PHE A 81 11.07 -6.47 3.54
CA PHE A 81 10.77 -5.56 2.42
C PHE A 81 11.66 -5.90 1.23
N THR A 82 11.12 -6.69 0.32
CA THR A 82 11.71 -7.00 -0.98
C THR A 82 11.07 -6.12 -2.06
N ALA A 83 11.52 -6.23 -3.31
CA ALA A 83 10.88 -5.52 -4.42
C ALA A 83 9.39 -5.90 -4.50
N GLY A 84 8.51 -4.91 -4.64
CA GLY A 84 7.07 -5.14 -4.70
C GLY A 84 6.40 -5.37 -3.35
N SER A 85 7.05 -5.04 -2.24
CA SER A 85 6.40 -5.06 -0.93
C SER A 85 5.45 -3.88 -0.79
N VAL A 86 4.30 -4.12 -0.14
CA VAL A 86 3.30 -3.08 0.13
C VAL A 86 3.32 -2.79 1.62
N GLY A 87 3.61 -1.55 1.98
CA GLY A 87 3.70 -1.12 3.37
C GLY A 87 2.79 0.05 3.67
N LEU A 88 2.54 0.29 4.95
CA LEU A 88 1.77 1.45 5.40
C LEU A 88 2.72 2.60 5.71
N ALA A 89 2.41 3.77 5.17
CA ALA A 89 3.13 4.99 5.51
C ALA A 89 2.83 5.40 6.95
N SER A 90 3.84 5.92 7.65
CA SER A 90 3.68 6.37 9.03
C SER A 90 4.56 7.58 9.31
N ALA A 91 4.17 8.36 10.33
CA ALA A 91 4.97 9.46 10.85
C ALA A 91 5.70 9.07 12.16
N GLY A 92 5.83 7.78 12.40
CA GLY A 92 6.41 7.18 13.58
C GLY A 92 5.60 5.95 13.98
N ARG A 93 5.96 5.32 15.08
CA ARG A 93 5.29 4.11 15.53
C ARG A 93 3.83 4.37 15.86
N ASP A 94 2.95 3.45 15.45
CA ASP A 94 1.51 3.46 15.71
C ASP A 94 0.79 4.68 15.14
N THR A 95 1.28 5.22 14.02
CA THR A 95 0.64 6.36 13.32
C THR A 95 0.14 5.99 11.93
N GLU A 96 0.14 4.72 11.57
CA GLU A 96 -0.33 4.25 10.28
C GLU A 96 -1.83 4.56 10.11
N SER A 97 -2.22 4.86 8.89
CA SER A 97 -3.62 5.14 8.55
C SER A 97 -3.91 4.63 7.13
N CYS A 98 -4.34 5.48 6.21
CA CYS A 98 -4.80 5.06 4.89
C CYS A 98 -3.72 5.12 3.80
N GLN A 99 -2.62 5.81 4.02
CA GLN A 99 -1.56 5.91 3.01
C GLN A 99 -0.71 4.65 2.98
N PHE A 100 -0.42 4.18 1.78
CA PHE A 100 0.45 3.02 1.60
C PHE A 100 1.51 3.31 0.54
N PHE A 101 2.56 2.49 0.53
CA PHE A 101 3.62 2.58 -0.47
C PHE A 101 3.92 1.19 -1.03
N ILE A 102 4.46 1.18 -2.24
CA ILE A 102 4.95 -0.04 -2.89
C ILE A 102 6.43 0.16 -3.18
N THR A 103 7.27 -0.79 -2.80
CA THR A 103 8.72 -0.68 -2.98
C THR A 103 9.14 -1.05 -4.40
N HIS A 104 10.10 -0.32 -4.96
CA HIS A 104 10.68 -0.61 -6.26
C HIS A 104 11.74 -1.72 -6.19
N SER A 105 12.43 -1.82 -5.06
CA SER A 105 13.52 -2.75 -4.84
C SER A 105 13.55 -3.17 -3.38
N ALA A 106 14.48 -4.04 -2.99
CA ALA A 106 14.66 -4.41 -1.59
C ALA A 106 15.02 -3.17 -0.76
N THR A 107 14.35 -3.00 0.38
CA THR A 107 14.53 -1.87 1.28
C THR A 107 14.75 -2.37 2.71
N PRO A 108 15.90 -3.01 2.99
CA PRO A 108 16.13 -3.65 4.28
C PRO A 108 16.11 -2.69 5.48
N HIS A 109 16.35 -1.41 5.25
CA HIS A 109 16.25 -0.40 6.30
C HIS A 109 14.81 -0.15 6.79
N LEU A 110 13.80 -0.67 6.08
CA LEU A 110 12.41 -0.61 6.51
C LEU A 110 12.01 -1.85 7.33
N ASP A 111 12.81 -2.91 7.27
CA ASP A 111 12.51 -4.16 7.96
C ASP A 111 12.46 -3.93 9.47
N GLY A 112 11.40 -4.45 10.11
CA GLY A 112 11.22 -4.31 11.54
C GLY A 112 10.80 -2.91 12.01
N ARG A 113 10.62 -1.95 11.12
CA ARG A 113 10.26 -0.55 11.44
C ARG A 113 8.91 -0.13 10.89
N TYR A 114 8.52 -0.72 9.76
CA TYR A 114 7.27 -0.38 9.08
C TYR A 114 6.41 -1.63 8.91
N THR A 115 5.11 -1.43 8.93
CA THR A 115 4.16 -2.51 8.62
C THR A 115 4.27 -2.85 7.13
N ARG A 116 4.61 -4.12 6.83
CA ARG A 116 4.53 -4.69 5.49
C ARG A 116 3.31 -5.59 5.47
N PHE A 117 2.24 -5.12 4.83
CA PHE A 117 0.98 -5.87 4.89
C PHE A 117 0.65 -6.60 3.60
N GLY A 118 1.47 -6.50 2.57
CA GLY A 118 1.19 -7.17 1.32
C GLY A 118 2.38 -7.20 0.37
N GLU A 119 2.11 -7.73 -0.83
CA GLU A 119 3.09 -7.83 -1.90
C GLU A 119 2.43 -7.73 -3.26
N VAL A 120 3.16 -7.23 -4.25
CA VAL A 120 2.73 -7.25 -5.64
C VAL A 120 2.88 -8.67 -6.18
N VAL A 121 1.80 -9.23 -6.72
CA VAL A 121 1.83 -10.55 -7.35
C VAL A 121 1.86 -10.46 -8.88
N GLU A 122 1.34 -9.37 -9.45
CA GLU A 122 1.42 -9.07 -10.89
C GLU A 122 1.46 -7.55 -11.09
N GLY A 123 2.12 -7.11 -12.16
CA GLY A 123 2.14 -5.70 -12.53
C GLY A 123 3.31 -4.91 -12.00
N MET A 124 4.41 -5.56 -11.67
CA MET A 124 5.61 -4.86 -11.19
C MET A 124 6.15 -3.86 -12.22
N ASP A 125 6.00 -4.15 -13.50
CA ASP A 125 6.35 -3.23 -14.59
C ASP A 125 5.52 -1.93 -14.52
N VAL A 126 4.26 -2.02 -14.09
CA VAL A 126 3.41 -0.85 -13.87
C VAL A 126 3.90 -0.04 -12.69
N VAL A 127 4.26 -0.71 -11.58
CA VAL A 127 4.81 -0.05 -10.39
C VAL A 127 6.03 0.81 -10.75
N TRP A 128 6.92 0.27 -11.57
CA TRP A 128 8.12 1.01 -11.98
C TRP A 128 7.83 2.21 -12.88
N ARG A 129 6.67 2.24 -13.55
CA ARG A 129 6.26 3.36 -14.43
C ARG A 129 5.44 4.42 -13.72
N LEU A 130 4.94 4.15 -12.51
CA LEU A 130 4.13 5.11 -11.77
C LEU A 130 4.95 6.34 -11.40
N GLN A 131 4.33 7.51 -11.56
CA GLN A 131 4.90 8.80 -11.23
C GLN A 131 3.93 9.61 -10.40
N VAL A 132 4.43 10.67 -9.78
CA VAL A 132 3.59 11.62 -9.05
C VAL A 132 2.50 12.16 -9.98
N GLY A 133 1.27 12.09 -9.51
CA GLY A 133 0.10 12.50 -10.30
C GLY A 133 -0.63 11.36 -10.98
N ASP A 134 -0.02 10.17 -11.09
CA ASP A 134 -0.76 9.00 -11.52
C ASP A 134 -1.84 8.66 -10.49
N VAL A 135 -2.95 8.12 -10.97
CA VAL A 135 -4.17 7.95 -10.17
C VAL A 135 -4.53 6.49 -10.07
N MET A 136 -5.00 6.09 -8.89
CA MET A 136 -5.73 4.82 -8.70
C MET A 136 -7.16 5.05 -9.20
N ILE A 137 -7.46 4.56 -10.40
CA ILE A 137 -8.79 4.70 -10.99
C ILE A 137 -9.81 3.91 -10.17
N SER A 138 -9.44 2.68 -9.81
CA SER A 138 -10.25 1.84 -8.91
C SER A 138 -9.37 0.86 -8.17
N VAL A 139 -9.79 0.49 -6.97
CA VAL A 139 -9.19 -0.58 -6.18
C VAL A 139 -10.30 -1.52 -5.74
N GLU A 140 -10.20 -2.80 -6.09
CA GLU A 140 -11.26 -3.77 -5.86
C GLU A 140 -10.67 -5.09 -5.37
N ARG A 141 -11.46 -5.84 -4.59
CA ARG A 141 -11.11 -7.23 -4.29
C ARG A 141 -11.02 -8.02 -5.60
N SER A 142 -10.05 -8.90 -5.68
CA SER A 142 -9.85 -9.81 -6.80
C SER A 142 -9.81 -11.26 -6.27
N ASP A 143 -10.40 -12.15 -7.02
CA ASP A 143 -10.39 -13.59 -6.66
C ASP A 143 -9.13 -14.29 -7.14
#